data_84dcdba6d64651afaee58125cf648d24
#
_entry.id   84dcdba6d64651afaee58125cf648d24
#
_cell.length_a   1.000
_cell.length_b   1.000
_cell.length_c   1.000
_cell.angle_alpha   90.00
_cell.angle_beta   90.00
_cell.angle_gamma   90.00
#
_symmetry.space_group_name_H-M   'P 1'
#
loop_
_entity.id
_entity.type
_entity.pdbx_description
1 polymer ?
#
loop_
_entity_poly.entity_id
_entity_poly.type
_entity_poly.pdbx_seq_one_letter_code
_entity_poly.pdbx_strand_id
1 'polypeptide(L)'
;MKHLIKIYLSAAFGLAATIFPAEATVEDLTFKELAPLPIHAATTKNIVKALASRHYVATSLNDNLSARIFDTYLNDLDPSKSYFLQTDIDKFKRYRNSMDDALKRGNLSPAFDIFNRYQERVVSRIEKIL
;
A
#
# COMPACT_ATOMS: atom_id res chain seq x y z
N MET A 1 -8.49 -51.79 -65.35
CA MET A 1 -8.94 -50.39 -65.25
C MET A 1 -9.11 -50.08 -63.76
N LYS A 2 -8.32 -49.13 -63.34
CA LYS A 2 -7.93 -48.99 -61.90
C LYS A 2 -8.68 -47.85 -61.31
N HIS A 3 -9.50 -48.11 -60.26
CA HIS A 3 -10.17 -47.10 -59.45
C HIS A 3 -9.34 -46.76 -58.23
N LEU A 4 -8.81 -45.58 -58.19
CA LEU A 4 -8.13 -44.99 -57.05
C LEU A 4 -9.16 -44.46 -56.05
N ILE A 5 -9.22 -45.11 -54.89
CA ILE A 5 -10.01 -44.61 -53.74
C ILE A 5 -9.15 -43.62 -52.98
N LYS A 6 -9.51 -42.36 -52.98
CA LYS A 6 -8.93 -41.32 -52.14
C LYS A 6 -9.55 -41.37 -50.74
N ILE A 7 -8.77 -41.77 -49.77
CA ILE A 7 -9.15 -41.68 -48.36
C ILE A 7 -8.81 -40.29 -47.86
N TYR A 8 -9.82 -39.48 -47.52
CA TYR A 8 -9.63 -38.23 -46.84
C TYR A 8 -9.55 -38.51 -45.36
N LEU A 9 -8.33 -38.38 -44.79
CA LEU A 9 -8.11 -38.42 -43.35
C LEU A 9 -8.41 -37.04 -42.76
N SER A 10 -9.59 -36.91 -42.14
CA SER A 10 -10.01 -35.71 -41.44
C SER A 10 -9.33 -35.69 -40.07
N ALA A 11 -8.28 -34.88 -39.91
CA ALA A 11 -7.64 -34.62 -38.62
C ALA A 11 -8.47 -33.61 -37.85
N ALA A 12 -9.27 -34.09 -36.90
CA ALA A 12 -9.94 -33.25 -35.91
C ALA A 12 -8.89 -32.75 -34.88
N PHE A 13 -8.47 -31.50 -35.03
CA PHE A 13 -7.60 -30.85 -34.06
C PHE A 13 -8.44 -30.40 -32.85
N GLY A 14 -8.51 -31.25 -31.84
CA GLY A 14 -9.14 -30.95 -30.58
C GLY A 14 -8.30 -29.92 -29.80
N LEU A 15 -8.74 -28.66 -29.79
CA LEU A 15 -8.18 -27.61 -28.96
C LEU A 15 -8.62 -27.86 -27.50
N ALA A 16 -7.84 -28.60 -26.73
CA ALA A 16 -8.02 -28.73 -25.31
C ALA A 16 -7.59 -27.42 -24.64
N ALA A 17 -8.56 -26.55 -24.36
CA ALA A 17 -8.34 -25.40 -23.50
C ALA A 17 -8.11 -25.91 -22.07
N THR A 18 -6.85 -26.02 -21.67
CA THR A 18 -6.48 -26.24 -20.29
C THR A 18 -6.75 -24.97 -19.52
N ILE A 19 -7.93 -24.89 -18.88
CA ILE A 19 -8.22 -23.89 -17.88
C ILE A 19 -7.34 -24.24 -16.67
N PHE A 20 -6.20 -23.58 -16.52
CA PHE A 20 -5.46 -23.60 -15.27
C PHE A 20 -6.24 -22.73 -14.28
N PRO A 21 -6.79 -23.26 -13.19
CA PRO A 21 -7.21 -22.41 -12.10
C PRO A 21 -5.94 -21.72 -11.59
N ALA A 22 -5.91 -20.39 -11.65
CA ALA A 22 -4.92 -19.64 -10.93
C ALA A 22 -5.24 -19.80 -9.44
N GLU A 23 -4.71 -20.86 -8.83
CA GLU A 23 -4.69 -20.95 -7.38
C GLU A 23 -3.78 -19.81 -6.89
N ALA A 24 -4.40 -18.74 -6.41
CA ALA A 24 -3.71 -17.72 -5.63
C ALA A 24 -3.19 -18.42 -4.37
N THR A 25 -1.93 -18.81 -4.39
CA THR A 25 -1.30 -19.43 -3.23
C THR A 25 -1.14 -18.37 -2.15
N VAL A 26 -1.53 -18.70 -0.94
CA VAL A 26 -1.45 -17.86 0.27
C VAL A 26 -0.01 -17.40 0.57
N GLU A 27 0.99 -17.99 -0.08
CA GLU A 27 2.41 -17.62 0.04
C GLU A 27 2.71 -16.16 -0.37
N ASP A 28 1.86 -15.51 -1.18
CA ASP A 28 2.04 -14.11 -1.59
C ASP A 28 1.53 -13.06 -0.56
N LEU A 29 0.92 -13.50 0.55
CA LEU A 29 0.39 -12.63 1.59
C LEU A 29 1.36 -12.36 2.74
N THR A 30 2.66 -12.57 2.54
CA THR A 30 3.65 -12.32 3.59
C THR A 30 3.82 -10.83 3.84
N PHE A 31 3.66 -10.42 5.10
CA PHE A 31 4.01 -9.07 5.55
C PHE A 31 5.48 -8.79 5.27
N LYS A 32 5.76 -7.71 4.57
CA LYS A 32 7.11 -7.20 4.36
C LYS A 32 7.23 -5.80 4.95
N GLU A 33 8.06 -5.66 5.96
CA GLU A 33 8.34 -4.35 6.56
C GLU A 33 8.97 -3.41 5.52
N LEU A 34 8.39 -2.24 5.39
CA LEU A 34 8.89 -1.18 4.51
C LEU A 34 9.65 -0.13 5.33
N ALA A 35 10.69 0.42 4.75
CA ALA A 35 11.48 1.50 5.32
C ALA A 35 11.66 2.66 4.32
N PRO A 36 11.78 3.90 4.81
CA PRO A 36 12.03 5.03 3.92
C PRO A 36 13.41 4.92 3.25
N LEU A 37 13.45 5.16 1.94
CA LEU A 37 14.69 5.25 1.17
C LEU A 37 15.31 6.64 1.31
N PRO A 38 16.63 6.79 1.12
CA PRO A 38 17.30 8.09 1.20
C PRO A 38 16.70 9.16 0.28
N ILE A 39 16.25 8.76 -0.90
CA ILE A 39 15.60 9.67 -1.86
C ILE A 39 14.31 10.28 -1.29
N HIS A 40 13.57 9.55 -0.46
CA HIS A 40 12.33 10.04 0.14
C HIS A 40 12.58 11.24 1.05
N ALA A 41 13.67 11.22 1.83
CA ALA A 41 14.03 12.33 2.72
C ALA A 41 14.33 13.62 1.94
N ALA A 42 15.08 13.52 0.84
CA ALA A 42 15.39 14.67 -0.02
C ALA A 42 14.13 15.22 -0.69
N THR A 43 13.31 14.35 -1.25
CA THR A 43 12.05 14.71 -1.91
C THR A 43 11.09 15.40 -0.95
N THR A 44 10.93 14.87 0.26
CA THR A 44 10.06 15.45 1.30
C THR A 44 10.49 16.86 1.66
N LYS A 45 11.80 17.09 1.91
CA LYS A 45 12.33 18.42 2.20
C LYS A 45 12.07 19.41 1.06
N ASN A 46 12.24 18.98 -0.19
CA ASN A 46 11.97 19.80 -1.35
C ASN A 46 10.50 20.19 -1.48
N ILE A 47 9.57 19.23 -1.23
CA ILE A 47 8.13 19.48 -1.22
C ILE A 47 7.77 20.48 -0.12
N VAL A 48 8.24 20.24 1.12
CA VAL A 48 7.99 21.14 2.25
C VAL A 48 8.49 22.55 1.97
N LYS A 49 9.70 22.68 1.41
CA LYS A 49 10.26 23.99 1.00
C LYS A 49 9.43 24.66 -0.09
N ALA A 50 8.99 23.92 -1.10
CA ALA A 50 8.16 24.44 -2.18
C ALA A 50 6.79 24.93 -1.67
N LEU A 51 6.16 24.20 -0.75
CA LEU A 51 4.90 24.61 -0.11
C LEU A 51 5.08 25.87 0.72
N ALA A 52 6.15 25.97 1.50
CA ALA A 52 6.46 27.17 2.31
C ALA A 52 6.72 28.42 1.45
N SER A 53 7.32 28.27 0.25
CA SER A 53 7.67 29.39 -0.63
C SER A 53 6.54 29.88 -1.52
N ARG A 54 5.49 29.07 -1.76
CA ARG A 54 4.45 29.38 -2.75
C ARG A 54 3.23 30.10 -2.20
N HIS A 55 3.18 30.51 -0.96
CA HIS A 55 2.14 31.34 -0.32
C HIS A 55 0.67 31.07 -0.67
N TYR A 56 0.34 29.89 -1.19
CA TYR A 56 -1.03 29.60 -1.66
C TYR A 56 -2.01 29.38 -0.51
N VAL A 57 -1.51 28.98 0.66
CA VAL A 57 -2.25 28.98 1.92
C VAL A 57 -1.25 29.32 3.03
N ALA A 58 -1.54 30.36 3.81
CA ALA A 58 -0.76 30.76 4.98
C ALA A 58 -0.86 29.74 6.13
N THR A 59 -0.74 28.46 5.83
CA THR A 59 -0.80 27.39 6.83
C THR A 59 0.63 27.05 7.21
N SER A 60 1.08 27.59 8.33
CA SER A 60 2.37 27.20 8.89
C SER A 60 2.35 25.72 9.27
N LEU A 61 3.46 25.02 8.96
CA LEU A 61 3.72 23.68 9.47
C LEU A 61 3.91 23.79 10.99
N ASN A 62 2.88 23.44 11.74
CA ASN A 62 2.80 23.51 13.20
C ASN A 62 2.00 22.31 13.75
N ASP A 63 1.88 22.21 15.08
CA ASP A 63 1.19 21.11 15.76
C ASP A 63 -0.26 20.92 15.30
N ASN A 64 -0.98 22.00 14.97
CA ASN A 64 -2.35 21.90 14.47
C ASN A 64 -2.39 21.22 13.09
N LEU A 65 -1.47 21.58 12.19
CA LEU A 65 -1.35 20.91 10.91
C LEU A 65 -0.83 19.48 11.08
N SER A 66 0.12 19.28 11.98
CA SER A 66 0.62 17.95 12.36
C SER A 66 -0.52 17.02 12.77
N ALA A 67 -1.38 17.48 13.69
CA ALA A 67 -2.53 16.71 14.13
C ALA A 67 -3.48 16.37 12.97
N ARG A 68 -3.76 17.33 12.09
CA ARG A 68 -4.60 17.09 10.90
C ARG A 68 -3.99 16.09 9.94
N ILE A 69 -2.69 16.18 9.67
CA ILE A 69 -1.97 15.22 8.82
C ILE A 69 -2.08 13.83 9.42
N PHE A 70 -1.84 13.70 10.73
CA PHE A 70 -1.95 12.43 11.44
C PHE A 70 -3.37 11.82 11.36
N ASP A 71 -4.38 12.61 11.69
CA ASP A 71 -5.77 12.16 11.68
C ASP A 71 -6.23 11.77 10.26
N THR A 72 -5.85 12.56 9.24
CA THR A 72 -6.15 12.27 7.83
C THR A 72 -5.45 10.98 7.39
N TYR A 73 -4.17 10.81 7.69
CA TYR A 73 -3.41 9.64 7.30
C TYR A 73 -3.98 8.34 7.86
N LEU A 74 -4.37 8.33 9.14
CA LEU A 74 -5.03 7.18 9.75
C LEU A 74 -6.38 6.89 9.09
N ASN A 75 -7.16 7.93 8.80
CA ASN A 75 -8.46 7.78 8.15
C ASN A 75 -8.35 7.30 6.70
N ASP A 76 -7.32 7.73 5.96
CA ASP A 76 -7.09 7.30 4.57
C ASP A 76 -6.65 5.83 4.50
N LEU A 77 -5.88 5.35 5.50
CA LEU A 77 -5.49 3.94 5.58
C LEU A 77 -6.65 3.04 6.02
N ASP A 78 -7.43 3.46 7.00
CA ASP A 78 -8.53 2.66 7.58
C ASP A 78 -9.80 3.48 7.76
N PRO A 79 -10.46 3.90 6.66
CA PRO A 79 -11.66 4.75 6.71
C PRO A 79 -12.83 4.07 7.43
N SER A 80 -12.92 2.76 7.37
CA SER A 80 -13.96 1.96 8.02
C SER A 80 -13.63 1.57 9.46
N LYS A 81 -12.44 1.92 9.97
CA LYS A 81 -11.93 1.56 11.29
C LYS A 81 -11.99 0.05 11.56
N SER A 82 -11.64 -0.73 10.52
CA SER A 82 -11.79 -2.18 10.50
C SER A 82 -10.49 -2.93 10.78
N TYR A 83 -9.35 -2.27 10.63
CA TYR A 83 -8.03 -2.91 10.72
C TYR A 83 -7.26 -2.53 11.97
N PHE A 84 -7.12 -1.23 12.26
CA PHE A 84 -6.39 -0.79 13.45
C PHE A 84 -7.10 -1.15 14.74
N LEU A 85 -6.36 -1.69 15.68
CA LEU A 85 -6.83 -1.85 17.06
C LEU A 85 -6.67 -0.52 17.82
N GLN A 86 -7.47 -0.32 18.88
CA GLN A 86 -7.33 0.85 19.75
C GLN A 86 -5.90 0.97 20.31
N THR A 87 -5.27 -0.15 20.64
CA THR A 87 -3.88 -0.20 21.11
C THR A 87 -2.86 0.28 20.09
N ASP A 88 -3.12 0.12 18.78
CA ASP A 88 -2.27 0.64 17.74
C ASP A 88 -2.42 2.15 17.65
N ILE A 89 -3.67 2.65 17.65
CA ILE A 89 -3.97 4.09 17.66
C ILE A 89 -3.32 4.78 18.87
N ASP A 90 -3.40 4.18 20.06
CA ASP A 90 -2.78 4.73 21.26
C ASP A 90 -1.25 4.83 21.16
N LYS A 91 -0.60 3.84 20.55
CA LYS A 91 0.83 3.89 20.27
C LYS A 91 1.20 5.00 19.27
N PHE A 92 0.34 5.26 18.26
CA PHE A 92 0.61 6.26 17.24
C PHE A 92 0.38 7.70 17.72
N LYS A 93 -0.39 7.94 18.80
CA LYS A 93 -0.62 9.27 19.38
C LYS A 93 0.65 10.06 19.65
N ARG A 94 1.78 9.37 19.91
CA ARG A 94 3.10 10.01 20.04
C ARG A 94 3.55 10.80 18.82
N TYR A 95 3.03 10.46 17.64
CA TYR A 95 3.37 11.15 16.39
C TYR A 95 2.45 12.32 16.08
N ARG A 96 1.30 12.42 16.74
CA ARG A 96 0.22 13.34 16.39
C ARG A 96 0.67 14.80 16.30
N ASN A 97 1.53 15.26 17.22
CA ASN A 97 2.02 16.63 17.27
C ASN A 97 3.47 16.79 16.75
N SER A 98 4.02 15.77 16.08
CA SER A 98 5.40 15.80 15.59
C SER A 98 5.55 15.42 14.11
N MET A 99 4.44 15.21 13.39
CA MET A 99 4.47 14.91 11.95
C MET A 99 5.06 16.06 11.14
N ASP A 100 4.71 17.29 11.46
CA ASP A 100 5.23 18.49 10.79
C ASP A 100 6.76 18.60 10.93
N ASP A 101 7.27 18.37 12.12
CA ASP A 101 8.70 18.36 12.41
C ASP A 101 9.44 17.21 11.71
N ALA A 102 8.82 16.04 11.66
CA ALA A 102 9.33 14.90 10.92
C ALA A 102 9.44 15.24 9.41
N LEU A 103 8.40 15.82 8.83
CA LEU A 103 8.37 16.26 7.43
C LEU A 103 9.44 17.34 7.13
N LYS A 104 9.60 18.34 8.02
CA LYS A 104 10.64 19.37 7.89
C LYS A 104 12.05 18.77 7.85
N ARG A 105 12.28 17.71 8.65
CA ARG A 105 13.56 16.98 8.69
C ARG A 105 13.70 15.95 7.58
N GLY A 106 12.63 15.66 6.82
CA GLY A 106 12.59 14.57 5.83
C GLY A 106 12.58 13.18 6.48
N ASN A 107 12.12 13.09 7.73
CA ASN A 107 11.97 11.82 8.44
C ASN A 107 10.56 11.26 8.22
N LEU A 108 10.45 10.19 7.44
CA LEU A 108 9.20 9.51 7.15
C LEU A 108 8.95 8.27 8.03
N SER A 109 9.85 7.98 9.00
CA SER A 109 9.69 6.82 9.87
C SER A 109 8.31 6.76 10.55
N PRO A 110 7.72 7.86 11.06
CA PRO A 110 6.38 7.80 11.65
C PRO A 110 5.30 7.29 10.69
N ALA A 111 5.37 7.71 9.41
CA ALA A 111 4.41 7.26 8.40
C ALA A 111 4.62 5.78 8.04
N PHE A 112 5.87 5.34 7.92
CA PHE A 112 6.20 3.94 7.66
C PHE A 112 5.83 3.03 8.83
N ASP A 113 6.04 3.45 10.08
CA ASP A 113 5.62 2.69 11.27
C ASP A 113 4.11 2.44 11.29
N ILE A 114 3.32 3.48 10.97
CA ILE A 114 1.86 3.36 10.88
C ILE A 114 1.46 2.45 9.73
N PHE A 115 2.06 2.63 8.54
CA PHE A 115 1.75 1.84 7.35
C PHE A 115 2.11 0.36 7.52
N ASN A 116 3.26 0.06 8.08
CA ASN A 116 3.68 -1.32 8.35
C ASN A 116 2.71 -2.01 9.30
N ARG A 117 2.26 -1.31 10.35
CA ARG A 117 1.25 -1.85 11.26
C ARG A 117 -0.08 -2.09 10.54
N TYR A 118 -0.48 -1.20 9.63
CA TYR A 118 -1.67 -1.40 8.81
C TYR A 118 -1.56 -2.68 7.99
N GLN A 119 -0.44 -2.88 7.27
CA GLN A 119 -0.20 -4.09 6.49
C GLN A 119 -0.26 -5.35 7.34
N GLU A 120 0.39 -5.38 8.52
CA GLU A 120 0.29 -6.50 9.46
C GLU A 120 -1.17 -6.83 9.83
N ARG A 121 -1.97 -5.79 10.09
CA ARG A 121 -3.39 -5.97 10.45
C ARG A 121 -4.20 -6.53 9.27
N VAL A 122 -3.95 -6.05 8.06
CA VAL A 122 -4.59 -6.56 6.84
C VAL A 122 -4.25 -8.03 6.63
N VAL A 123 -2.96 -8.39 6.63
CA VAL A 123 -2.50 -9.78 6.46
C VAL A 123 -3.11 -10.69 7.53
N SER A 124 -2.97 -10.32 8.81
CA SER A 124 -3.52 -11.08 9.93
C SER A 124 -5.05 -11.25 9.88
N ARG A 125 -5.77 -10.33 9.26
CA ARG A 125 -7.21 -10.45 9.08
C ARG A 125 -7.55 -11.41 7.94
N ILE A 126 -6.81 -11.35 6.83
CA ILE A 126 -7.01 -12.26 5.68
C ILE A 126 -6.72 -13.71 6.11
N GLU A 127 -5.61 -13.94 6.82
CA GLU A 127 -5.24 -15.28 7.34
C GLU A 127 -6.31 -15.90 8.26
N LYS A 128 -7.14 -15.10 8.92
CA LYS A 128 -8.22 -15.60 9.78
C LYS A 128 -9.52 -15.90 9.03
N ILE A 129 -9.64 -15.44 7.81
CA ILE A 129 -10.84 -15.62 6.98
C ILE A 129 -10.69 -16.82 6.04
N LEU A 130 -9.43 -17.14 5.69
CA LEU A 130 -9.08 -18.31 4.88
C LEU A 130 -9.03 -19.59 5.72
#